data_852e5a6e674883848b9c3b447bd6c5a5
#
_entry.id   852e5a6e674883848b9c3b447bd6c5a5
#
_cell.length_a   1.000
_cell.length_b   1.000
_cell.length_c   1.000
_cell.angle_alpha   90.00
_cell.angle_beta   90.00
_cell.angle_gamma   90.00
#
_symmetry.space_group_name_H-M   'P 1'
#
loop_
_entity.id
_entity.type
_entity.pdbx_description
1 polymer ?
#
loop_
_entity_poly.entity_id
_entity_poly.type
_entity_poly.pdbx_seq_one_letter_code
_entity_poly.pdbx_strand_id
1 'polypeptide(L)'
;IFGDAAETVDTMYPYFRLIEGGYEPVLAAPEKRDYQMVMHQNKPGWTITKEWEGYTMPAAIAFMDVKPEEYLGIFFSGGRAPEYIREDDDLLRITRYFFEKNAPIASVCHGVEIPARADCVKGRRMATVPKARFDLEVCGGTFVDEPCVIDGNLVSGRTFWDHGYYM
;
A
#
# COMPACT_ATOMS: atom_id res chain seq x y z
N ILE A 1 -5.39 0.73 -3.23
CA ILE A 1 -5.23 2.13 -2.80
C ILE A 1 -3.97 2.70 -3.39
N PHE A 2 -4.05 3.85 -4.07
CA PHE A 2 -2.92 4.56 -4.66
C PHE A 2 -3.22 6.07 -4.78
N GLY A 3 -2.26 6.84 -5.29
CA GLY A 3 -2.38 8.29 -5.51
C GLY A 3 -1.22 8.80 -6.36
N ASP A 4 -1.10 10.11 -6.54
CA ASP A 4 0.08 10.69 -7.18
C ASP A 4 1.35 10.31 -6.42
N ALA A 5 2.41 10.03 -7.16
CA ALA A 5 3.68 9.51 -6.65
C ALA A 5 3.60 8.11 -6.00
N ALA A 6 2.55 7.31 -6.27
CA ALA A 6 2.59 5.88 -6.00
C ALA A 6 3.73 5.22 -6.80
N GLU A 7 4.37 4.22 -6.21
CA GLU A 7 5.41 3.49 -6.93
C GLU A 7 4.78 2.62 -8.03
N THR A 8 5.31 2.71 -9.25
CA THR A 8 4.74 2.07 -10.44
C THR A 8 4.61 0.55 -10.29
N VAL A 9 5.69 -0.12 -9.84
CA VAL A 9 5.68 -1.59 -9.73
C VAL A 9 4.81 -2.02 -8.56
N ASP A 10 4.85 -1.29 -7.42
CA ASP A 10 4.00 -1.57 -6.25
C ASP A 10 2.50 -1.41 -6.55
N THR A 11 2.14 -0.69 -7.61
CA THR A 11 0.75 -0.52 -8.04
C THR A 11 0.38 -1.47 -9.17
N MET A 12 1.17 -1.51 -10.26
CA MET A 12 0.81 -2.24 -11.47
C MET A 12 0.99 -3.75 -11.34
N TYR A 13 2.05 -4.21 -10.66
CA TYR A 13 2.26 -5.65 -10.50
C TYR A 13 1.11 -6.30 -9.71
N PRO A 14 0.73 -5.83 -8.51
CA PRO A 14 -0.43 -6.37 -7.81
C PRO A 14 -1.73 -6.28 -8.61
N TYR A 15 -1.94 -5.18 -9.33
CA TYR A 15 -3.12 -5.01 -10.16
C TYR A 15 -3.23 -6.12 -11.21
N PHE A 16 -2.20 -6.35 -12.01
CA PHE A 16 -2.22 -7.40 -13.03
C PHE A 16 -2.19 -8.80 -12.43
N ARG A 17 -1.45 -9.00 -11.34
CA ARG A 17 -1.36 -10.30 -10.67
C ARG A 17 -2.72 -10.73 -10.08
N LEU A 18 -3.51 -9.80 -9.59
CA LEU A 18 -4.87 -10.07 -9.14
C LEU A 18 -5.79 -10.46 -10.31
N ILE A 19 -5.68 -9.78 -11.46
CA ILE A 19 -6.42 -10.17 -12.68
C ILE A 19 -6.04 -11.60 -13.12
N GLU A 20 -4.76 -11.95 -13.14
CA GLU A 20 -4.28 -13.29 -13.43
C GLU A 20 -4.84 -14.34 -12.44
N GLY A 21 -5.03 -13.93 -11.17
CA GLY A 21 -5.65 -14.74 -10.13
C GLY A 21 -7.18 -14.86 -10.23
N GLY A 22 -7.81 -14.22 -11.22
CA GLY A 22 -9.26 -14.25 -11.42
C GLY A 22 -10.04 -13.24 -10.57
N TYR A 23 -9.37 -12.26 -9.98
CA TYR A 23 -9.99 -11.16 -9.24
C TYR A 23 -10.22 -9.95 -10.13
N GLU A 24 -11.10 -9.05 -9.70
CA GLU A 24 -11.36 -7.75 -10.34
C GLU A 24 -10.80 -6.63 -9.44
N PRO A 25 -9.54 -6.21 -9.62
CA PRO A 25 -8.97 -5.13 -8.83
C PRO A 25 -9.55 -3.77 -9.24
N VAL A 26 -9.92 -2.97 -8.27
CA VAL A 26 -10.43 -1.61 -8.45
C VAL A 26 -9.43 -0.62 -7.89
N LEU A 27 -8.93 0.28 -8.73
CA LEU A 27 -8.02 1.35 -8.32
C LEU A 27 -8.82 2.48 -7.67
N ALA A 28 -8.63 2.67 -6.38
CA ALA A 28 -9.24 3.73 -5.60
C ALA A 28 -8.20 4.77 -5.17
N ALA A 29 -8.57 6.05 -5.28
CA ALA A 29 -7.72 7.19 -4.97
C ALA A 29 -8.57 8.35 -4.38
N PRO A 30 -7.98 9.48 -3.94
CA PRO A 30 -8.75 10.62 -3.42
C PRO A 30 -9.87 11.09 -4.34
N GLU A 31 -9.62 11.11 -5.64
CA GLU A 31 -10.57 11.53 -6.66
C GLU A 31 -10.57 10.56 -7.83
N LYS A 32 -11.65 10.56 -8.62
CA LYS A 32 -11.73 9.79 -9.87
C LYS A 32 -11.10 10.56 -11.00
N ARG A 33 -9.78 10.37 -11.20
CA ARG A 33 -8.96 10.97 -12.27
C ARG A 33 -7.75 10.12 -12.59
N ASP A 34 -6.97 10.54 -13.54
CA ASP A 34 -5.65 9.96 -13.82
C ASP A 34 -4.64 10.40 -12.75
N TYR A 35 -3.80 9.47 -12.31
CA TYR A 35 -2.75 9.68 -11.32
C TYR A 35 -1.38 9.37 -11.90
N GLN A 36 -0.45 10.30 -11.71
CA GLN A 36 0.93 10.15 -12.14
C GLN A 36 1.72 9.37 -11.09
N MET A 37 2.15 8.16 -11.44
CA MET A 37 3.01 7.36 -10.59
C MET A 37 4.48 7.69 -10.81
N VAL A 38 5.34 7.13 -9.96
CA VAL A 38 6.80 7.31 -10.01
C VAL A 38 7.52 5.97 -10.05
N MET A 39 8.76 5.99 -10.49
CA MET A 39 9.68 4.86 -10.42
C MET A 39 10.81 5.21 -9.47
N HIS A 40 11.17 4.28 -8.59
CA HIS A 40 12.25 4.45 -7.64
C HIS A 40 13.48 3.63 -8.04
N GLN A 41 14.65 4.23 -7.91
CA GLN A 41 15.93 3.57 -8.16
C GLN A 41 16.94 3.90 -7.08
N ASN A 42 17.58 2.87 -6.54
CA ASN A 42 18.76 3.04 -5.71
C ASN A 42 20.01 2.95 -6.59
N LYS A 43 20.76 4.04 -6.69
CA LYS A 43 22.07 4.03 -7.35
C LYS A 43 23.13 3.41 -6.43
N PRO A 44 24.03 2.56 -6.95
CA PRO A 44 25.16 2.08 -6.15
C PRO A 44 25.94 3.25 -5.52
N GLY A 45 26.21 3.15 -4.21
CA GLY A 45 26.92 4.19 -3.46
C GLY A 45 26.07 5.39 -3.01
N TRP A 46 24.76 5.41 -3.34
CA TRP A 46 23.86 6.46 -2.87
C TRP A 46 23.06 5.99 -1.65
N THR A 47 22.85 6.91 -0.71
CA THR A 47 22.03 6.67 0.48
C THR A 47 20.58 7.08 0.30
N ILE A 48 20.27 7.76 -0.80
CA ILE A 48 18.93 8.22 -1.13
C ILE A 48 18.39 7.50 -2.37
N THR A 49 17.09 7.36 -2.41
CA THR A 49 16.36 6.83 -3.58
C THR A 49 16.21 7.95 -4.62
N LYS A 50 16.53 7.66 -5.87
CA LYS A 50 16.22 8.54 -6.98
C LYS A 50 14.81 8.22 -7.49
N GLU A 51 14.03 9.27 -7.73
CA GLU A 51 12.69 9.19 -8.26
C GLU A 51 12.64 9.68 -9.71
N TRP A 52 11.91 8.95 -10.52
CA TRP A 52 11.66 9.26 -11.92
C TRP A 52 10.15 9.26 -12.18
N GLU A 53 9.74 9.94 -13.23
CA GLU A 53 8.39 9.86 -13.74
C GLU A 53 8.07 8.42 -14.17
N GLY A 54 6.97 7.86 -13.66
CA GLY A 54 6.46 6.54 -13.98
C GLY A 54 5.27 6.58 -14.94
N TYR A 55 4.46 5.52 -14.94
CA TYR A 55 3.24 5.48 -15.73
C TYR A 55 2.09 6.23 -15.07
N THR A 56 1.10 6.60 -15.87
CA THR A 56 -0.18 7.13 -15.41
C THR A 56 -1.21 6.01 -15.37
N MET A 57 -2.03 5.96 -14.30
CA MET A 57 -3.18 5.05 -14.22
C MET A 57 -4.44 5.80 -13.77
N PRO A 58 -5.61 5.46 -14.35
CA PRO A 58 -6.87 6.05 -13.93
C PRO A 58 -7.36 5.45 -12.62
N ALA A 59 -7.82 6.28 -11.70
CA ALA A 59 -8.62 5.83 -10.56
C ALA A 59 -10.04 5.52 -11.04
N ALA A 60 -10.51 4.32 -10.76
CA ALA A 60 -11.85 3.87 -11.10
C ALA A 60 -12.90 4.48 -10.17
N ILE A 61 -12.53 4.75 -8.91
CA ILE A 61 -13.44 5.24 -7.86
C ILE A 61 -12.72 6.21 -6.91
N ALA A 62 -13.42 7.23 -6.44
CA ALA A 62 -12.95 8.12 -5.37
C ALA A 62 -13.12 7.45 -4.00
N PHE A 63 -12.26 7.78 -3.01
CA PHE A 63 -12.37 7.19 -1.67
C PHE A 63 -13.73 7.44 -1.03
N MET A 64 -14.31 8.62 -1.22
CA MET A 64 -15.62 8.96 -0.68
C MET A 64 -16.76 8.06 -1.19
N ASP A 65 -16.62 7.51 -2.40
CA ASP A 65 -17.63 6.65 -3.03
C ASP A 65 -17.42 5.17 -2.74
N VAL A 66 -16.30 4.78 -2.11
CA VAL A 66 -16.00 3.38 -1.77
C VAL A 66 -16.94 2.89 -0.67
N LYS A 67 -17.65 1.81 -0.98
CA LYS A 67 -18.40 1.00 -0.02
C LYS A 67 -17.58 -0.25 0.28
N PRO A 68 -16.81 -0.26 1.38
CA PRO A 68 -15.83 -1.31 1.62
C PRO A 68 -16.44 -2.71 1.76
N GLU A 69 -17.73 -2.82 2.08
CA GLU A 69 -18.48 -4.08 2.15
C GLU A 69 -18.67 -4.77 0.79
N GLU A 70 -18.46 -4.07 -0.31
CA GLU A 70 -18.56 -4.61 -1.67
C GLU A 70 -17.24 -5.26 -2.13
N TYR A 71 -16.17 -5.20 -1.33
CA TYR A 71 -14.83 -5.68 -1.69
C TYR A 71 -14.33 -6.80 -0.78
N LEU A 72 -13.60 -7.74 -1.36
CA LEU A 72 -13.03 -8.89 -0.64
C LEU A 72 -11.84 -8.53 0.23
N GLY A 73 -11.05 -7.53 -0.14
CA GLY A 73 -9.83 -7.15 0.55
C GLY A 73 -9.29 -5.80 0.09
N ILE A 74 -8.19 -5.38 0.68
CA ILE A 74 -7.54 -4.10 0.40
C ILE A 74 -6.04 -4.27 0.19
N PHE A 75 -5.49 -3.53 -0.77
CA PHE A 75 -4.05 -3.44 -1.03
C PHE A 75 -3.57 -2.00 -0.91
N PHE A 76 -2.53 -1.77 -0.11
CA PHE A 76 -1.89 -0.47 0.05
C PHE A 76 -0.59 -0.42 -0.76
N SER A 77 -0.58 0.35 -1.84
CA SER A 77 0.59 0.58 -2.67
C SER A 77 1.64 1.44 -1.96
N GLY A 78 2.88 1.33 -2.40
CA GLY A 78 4.00 2.13 -1.90
C GLY A 78 4.25 3.41 -2.68
N GLY A 79 5.51 3.83 -2.71
CA GLY A 79 5.92 5.13 -3.22
C GLY A 79 5.72 6.24 -2.19
N ARG A 80 5.61 7.49 -2.64
CA ARG A 80 5.33 8.63 -1.75
C ARG A 80 3.84 8.94 -1.60
N ALA A 81 2.97 8.33 -2.41
CA ALA A 81 1.53 8.54 -2.30
C ALA A 81 0.99 8.41 -0.87
N PRO A 82 1.39 7.40 -0.06
CA PRO A 82 0.93 7.26 1.31
C PRO A 82 1.12 8.51 2.18
N GLU A 83 2.24 9.22 2.05
CA GLU A 83 2.49 10.46 2.79
C GLU A 83 1.40 11.53 2.59
N TYR A 84 0.83 11.59 1.38
CA TYR A 84 -0.14 12.61 0.98
C TYR A 84 -1.58 12.21 1.27
N ILE A 85 -1.89 10.89 1.12
CA ILE A 85 -3.27 10.42 1.22
C ILE A 85 -3.65 9.88 2.59
N ARG A 86 -2.68 9.57 3.47
CA ARG A 86 -2.93 8.97 4.79
C ARG A 86 -3.77 9.82 5.74
N GLU A 87 -3.95 11.12 5.45
CA GLU A 87 -4.81 12.00 6.25
C GLU A 87 -6.25 12.10 5.71
N ASP A 88 -6.57 11.40 4.63
CA ASP A 88 -7.91 11.38 4.06
C ASP A 88 -8.87 10.55 4.94
N ASP A 89 -9.93 11.19 5.45
CA ASP A 89 -10.86 10.57 6.39
C ASP A 89 -11.61 9.38 5.80
N ASP A 90 -11.95 9.42 4.49
CA ASP A 90 -12.61 8.31 3.81
C ASP A 90 -11.66 7.12 3.64
N LEU A 91 -10.39 7.37 3.32
CA LEU A 91 -9.38 6.31 3.28
C LEU A 91 -9.19 5.67 4.66
N LEU A 92 -9.15 6.48 5.72
CA LEU A 92 -9.03 5.96 7.09
C LEU A 92 -10.26 5.14 7.49
N ARG A 93 -11.47 5.56 7.11
CA ARG A 93 -12.72 4.80 7.30
C ARG A 93 -12.65 3.45 6.57
N ILE A 94 -12.25 3.44 5.29
CA ILE A 94 -12.09 2.23 4.50
C ILE A 94 -11.07 1.29 5.15
N THR A 95 -9.91 1.82 5.55
CA THR A 95 -8.83 1.04 6.17
C THR A 95 -9.32 0.34 7.44
N ARG A 96 -9.93 1.08 8.36
CA ARG A 96 -10.47 0.52 9.61
C ARG A 96 -11.48 -0.58 9.36
N TYR A 97 -12.37 -0.43 8.38
CA TYR A 97 -13.34 -1.45 8.03
C TYR A 97 -12.69 -2.82 7.75
N PHE A 98 -11.65 -2.86 6.89
CA PHE A 98 -10.99 -4.13 6.54
C PHE A 98 -10.26 -4.76 7.74
N PHE A 99 -9.66 -3.96 8.60
CA PHE A 99 -9.03 -4.46 9.83
C PHE A 99 -10.06 -4.99 10.83
N GLU A 100 -11.16 -4.27 11.06
CA GLU A 100 -12.25 -4.68 11.96
C GLU A 100 -12.97 -5.95 11.49
N LYS A 101 -13.14 -6.09 10.18
CA LYS A 101 -13.74 -7.28 9.56
C LYS A 101 -12.79 -8.47 9.45
N ASN A 102 -11.53 -8.29 9.80
CA ASN A 102 -10.49 -9.30 9.60
C ASN A 102 -10.45 -9.82 8.15
N ALA A 103 -10.74 -8.92 7.18
CA ALA A 103 -10.71 -9.21 5.76
C ALA A 103 -9.27 -9.29 5.24
N PRO A 104 -9.00 -9.85 4.05
CA PRO A 104 -7.67 -9.88 3.46
C PRO A 104 -7.07 -8.47 3.27
N ILE A 105 -5.88 -8.27 3.76
CA ILE A 105 -5.15 -7.00 3.68
C ILE A 105 -3.74 -7.27 3.18
N ALA A 106 -3.28 -6.45 2.22
CA ALA A 106 -1.88 -6.48 1.81
C ALA A 106 -1.29 -5.06 1.79
N SER A 107 0.01 -4.96 2.09
CA SER A 107 0.73 -3.69 2.12
C SER A 107 2.17 -3.87 1.65
N VAL A 108 2.69 -2.91 0.91
CA VAL A 108 4.08 -2.90 0.47
C VAL A 108 4.73 -1.54 0.68
N CYS A 109 6.03 -1.56 0.95
CA CYS A 109 6.87 -0.36 0.97
C CYS A 109 6.32 0.69 1.97
N HIS A 110 6.10 1.92 1.54
CA HIS A 110 5.49 2.99 2.35
C HIS A 110 3.97 2.81 2.57
N GLY A 111 3.34 1.83 1.95
CA GLY A 111 1.91 1.55 2.14
C GLY A 111 1.51 1.34 3.60
N VAL A 112 2.45 0.95 4.47
CA VAL A 112 2.26 0.81 5.92
C VAL A 112 1.81 2.10 6.62
N GLU A 113 2.15 3.26 6.07
CA GLU A 113 1.83 4.56 6.68
C GLU A 113 0.31 4.80 6.80
N ILE A 114 -0.47 4.23 5.88
CA ILE A 114 -1.94 4.35 5.89
C ILE A 114 -2.55 3.59 7.07
N PRO A 115 -2.34 2.26 7.23
CA PRO A 115 -2.85 1.54 8.38
C PRO A 115 -2.21 2.00 9.70
N ALA A 116 -0.97 2.52 9.70
CA ALA A 116 -0.37 3.13 10.88
C ALA A 116 -1.15 4.38 11.32
N ARG A 117 -1.47 5.28 10.38
CA ARG A 117 -2.27 6.48 10.64
C ARG A 117 -3.71 6.17 11.03
N ALA A 118 -4.25 5.03 10.57
CA ALA A 118 -5.59 4.55 10.93
C ALA A 118 -5.66 3.86 12.32
N ASP A 119 -4.56 3.80 13.08
CA ASP A 119 -4.42 3.07 14.37
C ASP A 119 -4.65 1.55 14.25
N CYS A 120 -4.33 0.97 13.10
CA CYS A 120 -4.62 -0.44 12.79
C CYS A 120 -3.41 -1.38 12.96
N VAL A 121 -2.20 -0.84 13.19
CA VAL A 121 -0.96 -1.66 13.23
C VAL A 121 -0.53 -2.06 14.63
N LYS A 122 -1.19 -1.59 15.67
CA LYS A 122 -0.81 -1.91 17.06
C LYS A 122 -0.84 -3.42 17.31
N GLY A 123 0.30 -3.95 17.75
CA GLY A 123 0.47 -5.38 18.00
C GLY A 123 0.61 -6.25 16.73
N ARG A 124 0.61 -5.66 15.53
CA ARG A 124 0.78 -6.38 14.27
C ARG A 124 2.25 -6.49 13.89
N ARG A 125 2.61 -7.57 13.23
CA ARG A 125 3.95 -7.80 12.65
C ARG A 125 3.87 -7.48 11.15
N MET A 126 4.77 -6.63 10.65
CA MET A 126 4.77 -6.23 9.25
C MET A 126 6.19 -6.08 8.70
N ALA A 127 6.34 -6.41 7.41
CA ALA A 127 7.43 -5.91 6.60
C ALA A 127 7.05 -4.54 6.04
N THR A 128 8.04 -3.68 5.89
CA THR A 128 7.93 -2.38 5.21
C THR A 128 9.30 -1.96 4.72
N VAL A 129 9.37 -0.98 3.84
CA VAL A 129 10.67 -0.39 3.51
C VAL A 129 11.35 0.13 4.80
N PRO A 130 12.66 -0.08 5.01
CA PRO A 130 13.32 0.31 6.27
C PRO A 130 13.11 1.77 6.67
N LYS A 131 12.85 2.66 5.72
CA LYS A 131 12.60 4.09 5.98
C LYS A 131 11.25 4.35 6.67
N ALA A 132 10.24 3.49 6.45
CA ALA A 132 8.92 3.59 7.07
C ALA A 132 8.81 2.74 8.36
N ARG A 133 9.91 2.12 8.81
CA ARG A 133 9.95 1.35 10.06
C ARG A 133 9.51 2.20 11.26
N PHE A 134 9.95 3.45 11.32
CA PHE A 134 9.61 4.35 12.42
C PHE A 134 8.11 4.58 12.52
N ASP A 135 7.43 4.79 11.38
CA ASP A 135 5.97 5.00 11.34
C ASP A 135 5.21 3.79 11.90
N LEU A 136 5.66 2.58 11.53
CA LEU A 136 5.10 1.35 12.06
C LEU A 136 5.31 1.19 13.57
N GLU A 137 6.55 1.38 14.05
CA GLU A 137 6.92 1.12 15.44
C GLU A 137 6.35 2.17 16.40
N VAL A 138 6.30 3.45 16.01
CA VAL A 138 5.72 4.51 16.85
C VAL A 138 4.21 4.32 17.03
N CYS A 139 3.55 3.68 16.07
CA CYS A 139 2.13 3.30 16.15
C CYS A 139 1.91 1.92 16.80
N GLY A 140 2.96 1.32 17.38
CA GLY A 140 2.86 0.08 18.17
C GLY A 140 2.90 -1.21 17.36
N GLY A 141 3.27 -1.16 16.07
CA GLY A 141 3.56 -2.34 15.26
C GLY A 141 4.97 -2.86 15.48
N THR A 142 5.26 -4.03 14.95
CA THR A 142 6.58 -4.67 15.02
C THR A 142 7.14 -4.82 13.61
N PHE A 143 8.27 -4.20 13.34
CA PHE A 143 8.99 -4.35 12.08
C PHE A 143 9.66 -5.73 12.00
N VAL A 144 9.48 -6.40 10.87
CA VAL A 144 10.14 -7.67 10.53
C VAL A 144 10.82 -7.51 9.18
N ASP A 145 12.15 -7.67 9.14
CA ASP A 145 12.94 -7.53 7.91
C ASP A 145 12.95 -8.83 7.10
N GLU A 146 11.80 -9.15 6.53
CA GLU A 146 11.61 -10.32 5.67
C GLU A 146 10.90 -9.93 4.38
N PRO A 147 11.13 -10.63 3.26
CA PRO A 147 10.49 -10.31 1.98
C PRO A 147 8.97 -10.51 1.99
N CYS A 148 8.47 -11.37 2.88
CA CYS A 148 7.06 -11.61 3.11
C CYS A 148 6.79 -11.83 4.59
N VAL A 149 5.90 -11.05 5.18
CA VAL A 149 5.42 -11.25 6.55
C VAL A 149 3.92 -11.49 6.50
N ILE A 150 3.48 -12.61 7.04
CA ILE A 150 2.08 -12.95 7.23
C ILE A 150 1.75 -12.84 8.71
N ASP A 151 0.75 -12.04 9.04
CA ASP A 151 0.22 -11.86 10.38
C ASP A 151 -1.31 -11.94 10.32
N GLY A 152 -1.84 -13.17 10.48
CA GLY A 152 -3.26 -13.43 10.33
C GLY A 152 -3.77 -13.10 8.92
N ASN A 153 -4.65 -12.11 8.82
CA ASN A 153 -5.24 -11.64 7.57
C ASN A 153 -4.39 -10.59 6.83
N LEU A 154 -3.27 -10.18 7.41
CA LEU A 154 -2.39 -9.14 6.88
C LEU A 154 -1.14 -9.76 6.27
N VAL A 155 -0.87 -9.44 5.01
CA VAL A 155 0.36 -9.81 4.30
C VAL A 155 1.14 -8.55 3.96
N SER A 156 2.44 -8.55 4.15
CA SER A 156 3.26 -7.37 3.85
C SER A 156 4.62 -7.71 3.26
N GLY A 157 5.10 -6.84 2.38
CA GLY A 157 6.42 -6.90 1.75
C GLY A 157 7.20 -5.59 1.93
N ARG A 158 8.53 -5.64 1.79
CA ARG A 158 9.39 -4.47 2.01
C ARG A 158 9.39 -3.50 0.84
N THR A 159 9.50 -4.05 -0.38
CA THR A 159 9.64 -3.25 -1.61
C THR A 159 9.12 -4.03 -2.81
N PHE A 160 9.09 -3.40 -3.98
CA PHE A 160 8.74 -4.06 -5.24
C PHE A 160 9.62 -5.29 -5.58
N TRP A 161 10.80 -5.42 -5.03
CA TRP A 161 11.63 -6.62 -5.22
C TRP A 161 11.07 -7.87 -4.53
N ASP A 162 10.19 -7.67 -3.56
CA ASP A 162 9.60 -8.74 -2.76
C ASP A 162 8.25 -9.25 -3.29
N HIS A 163 7.69 -8.65 -4.35
CA HIS A 163 6.37 -9.02 -4.87
C HIS A 163 6.22 -10.51 -5.18
N GLY A 164 7.26 -11.15 -5.69
CA GLY A 164 7.24 -12.58 -6.00
C GLY A 164 7.11 -13.52 -4.79
N TYR A 165 7.22 -12.99 -3.56
CA TYR A 165 7.13 -13.78 -2.33
C TYR A 165 5.76 -13.72 -1.67
N TYR A 166 4.97 -12.67 -1.91
CA TYR A 166 3.72 -12.47 -1.18
C TYR A 166 2.47 -12.25 -2.06
N MET A 167 2.62 -12.10 -3.38
CA MET A 167 1.51 -11.92 -4.34
C MET A 167 1.03 -13.21 -5.00
#